data_83eef6d1f3ea162a4c71235376caf55b
#
_entry.id   83eef6d1f3ea162a4c71235376caf55b
#
_cell.length_a   1.000
_cell.length_b   1.000
_cell.length_c   1.000
_cell.angle_alpha   90.00
_cell.angle_beta   90.00
_cell.angle_gamma   90.00
#
_symmetry.space_group_name_H-M   'P 1'
#
loop_
_entity.id
_entity.type
_entity.pdbx_description
1 polymer ?
#
loop_
_entity_poly.entity_id
_entity_poly.type
_entity_poly.pdbx_seq_one_letter_code
_entity_poly.pdbx_strand_id
1 'polypeptide(L)'
;MSNLLEEIREAAAPYPDQRSGVMSGLRIAQRHYGGWLPPEALTEVAEALDLTPAHVQAVASFYDMYHLAPVGEHLVEICTNVSCALVGAQQVVEAFERELGLRAGETSEDGKVTLRTIECAGGCGYAPVVVVDHRYREPTRPEDVPGIVEELNVG
;
A
#
# COMPACT_ATOMS: atom_id res chain seq x y z
N MET A 1 15.00 15.40 11.56
CA MET A 1 15.83 15.11 10.36
C MET A 1 16.94 14.13 10.66
N SER A 2 17.75 14.30 11.74
CA SER A 2 18.83 13.34 12.06
C SER A 2 18.39 11.91 12.36
N ASN A 3 17.19 11.71 12.90
CA ASN A 3 16.71 10.38 13.31
C ASN A 3 16.34 9.47 12.12
N LEU A 4 15.72 10.00 11.06
CA LEU A 4 15.30 9.19 9.90
C LEU A 4 16.48 8.59 9.14
N LEU A 5 17.47 9.42 8.79
CA LEU A 5 18.68 8.97 8.09
C LEU A 5 19.47 7.92 8.89
N GLU A 6 19.53 8.08 10.22
CA GLU A 6 20.22 7.16 11.11
C GLU A 6 19.45 5.82 11.19
N GLU A 7 18.14 5.85 11.36
CA GLU A 7 17.28 4.67 11.36
C GLU A 7 17.40 3.86 10.06
N ILE A 8 17.45 4.56 8.91
CA ILE A 8 17.64 3.92 7.59
C ILE A 8 19.01 3.25 7.52
N ARG A 9 20.10 3.94 7.97
CA ARG A 9 21.45 3.37 7.97
C ARG A 9 21.57 2.15 8.89
N GLU A 10 20.98 2.20 10.07
CA GLU A 10 20.93 1.07 10.99
C GLU A 10 20.20 -0.14 10.39
N ALA A 11 19.05 0.09 9.74
CA ALA A 11 18.29 -0.96 9.08
C ALA A 11 19.04 -1.56 7.87
N ALA A 12 19.90 -0.80 7.23
CA ALA A 12 20.72 -1.25 6.11
C ALA A 12 22.03 -1.93 6.54
N ALA A 13 22.52 -1.68 7.75
CA ALA A 13 23.81 -2.17 8.24
C ALA A 13 24.03 -3.70 8.15
N PRO A 14 23.00 -4.57 8.31
CA PRO A 14 23.17 -6.01 8.15
C PRO A 14 23.44 -6.47 6.72
N TYR A 15 23.19 -5.65 5.72
CA TYR A 15 23.35 -6.03 4.31
C TYR A 15 24.76 -5.75 3.82
N PRO A 16 25.36 -6.65 3.01
CA PRO A 16 26.70 -6.46 2.47
C PRO A 16 26.78 -5.38 1.39
N ASP A 17 25.65 -5.01 0.78
CA ASP A 17 25.52 -3.96 -0.25
C ASP A 17 24.43 -2.98 0.17
N GLN A 18 24.72 -1.67 0.10
CA GLN A 18 23.77 -0.60 0.44
C GLN A 18 22.48 -0.67 -0.39
N ARG A 19 22.56 -1.15 -1.63
CA ARG A 19 21.38 -1.37 -2.50
C ARG A 19 20.36 -2.34 -1.90
N SER A 20 20.82 -3.32 -1.13
CA SER A 20 19.94 -4.29 -0.47
C SER A 20 19.14 -3.65 0.68
N GLY A 21 19.58 -2.51 1.20
CA GLY A 21 18.89 -1.75 2.24
C GLY A 21 17.76 -0.85 1.72
N VAL A 22 17.63 -0.65 0.39
CA VAL A 22 16.66 0.32 -0.18
C VAL A 22 15.23 0.01 0.24
N MET A 23 14.80 -1.23 0.18
CA MET A 23 13.43 -1.61 0.56
C MET A 23 13.14 -1.36 2.04
N SER A 24 14.10 -1.62 2.92
CA SER A 24 13.98 -1.31 4.35
C SER A 24 13.92 0.20 4.58
N GLY A 25 14.78 0.97 3.90
CA GLY A 25 14.80 2.43 3.95
C GLY A 25 13.49 3.05 3.47
N LEU A 26 12.96 2.59 2.35
CA LEU A 26 11.66 3.05 1.81
C LEU A 26 10.51 2.78 2.79
N ARG A 27 10.49 1.61 3.44
CA ARG A 27 9.46 1.28 4.43
C ARG A 27 9.53 2.18 5.66
N ILE A 28 10.73 2.50 6.13
CA ILE A 28 10.95 3.42 7.25
C ILE A 28 10.51 4.82 6.86
N ALA A 29 10.94 5.32 5.71
CA ALA A 29 10.58 6.64 5.20
C ALA A 29 9.06 6.76 5.00
N GLN A 30 8.41 5.76 4.39
CA GLN A 30 6.96 5.77 4.17
C GLN A 30 6.17 5.90 5.49
N ARG A 31 6.58 5.19 6.55
CA ARG A 31 5.96 5.36 7.88
C ARG A 31 6.20 6.75 8.46
N HIS A 32 7.42 7.29 8.29
CA HIS A 32 7.77 8.62 8.78
C HIS A 32 6.95 9.72 8.12
N TYR A 33 6.64 9.57 6.82
CA TYR A 33 5.87 10.51 6.01
C TYR A 33 4.36 10.23 5.99
N GLY A 34 3.84 9.46 6.94
CA GLY A 34 2.39 9.26 7.09
C GLY A 34 1.76 8.34 6.04
N GLY A 35 2.51 7.33 5.58
CA GLY A 35 1.98 6.27 4.72
C GLY A 35 2.32 6.39 3.24
N TRP A 36 3.01 7.45 2.80
CA TRP A 36 3.43 7.62 1.41
C TRP A 36 4.85 8.18 1.29
N LEU A 37 5.39 8.22 0.10
CA LEU A 37 6.77 8.61 -0.20
C LEU A 37 6.79 9.87 -1.07
N PRO A 38 6.79 11.08 -0.49
CA PRO A 38 7.03 12.30 -1.25
C PRO A 38 8.44 12.30 -1.85
N PRO A 39 8.73 13.17 -2.84
CA PRO A 39 10.05 13.25 -3.46
C PRO A 39 11.20 13.46 -2.45
N GLU A 40 10.94 14.19 -1.37
CA GLU A 40 11.89 14.41 -0.29
C GLU A 40 12.27 13.10 0.41
N ALA A 41 11.31 12.23 0.67
CA ALA A 41 11.54 10.92 1.28
C ALA A 41 12.47 10.05 0.43
N LEU A 42 12.29 10.05 -0.89
CA LEU A 42 13.15 9.31 -1.82
C LEU A 42 14.59 9.85 -1.80
N THR A 43 14.73 11.18 -1.69
CA THR A 43 16.03 11.85 -1.59
C THR A 43 16.74 11.49 -0.29
N GLU A 44 16.02 11.49 0.85
CA GLU A 44 16.58 11.14 2.15
C GLU A 44 17.00 9.66 2.23
N VAL A 45 16.23 8.75 1.64
CA VAL A 45 16.63 7.34 1.52
C VAL A 45 17.89 7.20 0.67
N ALA A 46 17.97 7.93 -0.44
CA ALA A 46 19.16 7.91 -1.31
C ALA A 46 20.40 8.45 -0.59
N GLU A 47 20.28 9.55 0.15
CA GLU A 47 21.35 10.13 0.96
C GLU A 47 21.81 9.16 2.05
N ALA A 48 20.87 8.54 2.77
CA ALA A 48 21.21 7.62 3.84
C ALA A 48 22.03 6.42 3.37
N LEU A 49 21.78 5.96 2.13
CA LEU A 49 22.37 4.74 1.56
C LEU A 49 23.47 5.00 0.52
N ASP A 50 23.89 6.25 0.33
CA ASP A 50 24.88 6.65 -0.69
C ASP A 50 24.47 6.18 -2.11
N LEU A 51 23.20 6.38 -2.47
CA LEU A 51 22.60 6.02 -3.76
C LEU A 51 22.06 7.26 -4.48
N THR A 52 21.69 7.08 -5.74
CA THR A 52 21.01 8.15 -6.47
C THR A 52 19.50 8.13 -6.20
N PRO A 53 18.82 9.30 -6.11
CA PRO A 53 17.35 9.35 -5.98
C PRO A 53 16.62 8.58 -7.08
N ALA A 54 17.16 8.58 -8.30
CA ALA A 54 16.59 7.82 -9.43
C ALA A 54 16.58 6.31 -9.18
N HIS A 55 17.62 5.77 -8.54
CA HIS A 55 17.68 4.34 -8.17
C HIS A 55 16.62 4.02 -7.11
N VAL A 56 16.50 4.84 -6.09
CA VAL A 56 15.50 4.68 -5.02
C VAL A 56 14.09 4.78 -5.58
N GLN A 57 13.84 5.75 -6.46
CA GLN A 57 12.55 5.93 -7.12
C GLN A 57 12.20 4.73 -8.02
N ALA A 58 13.16 4.16 -8.74
CA ALA A 58 12.94 2.97 -9.55
C ALA A 58 12.48 1.78 -8.69
N VAL A 59 13.07 1.58 -7.52
CA VAL A 59 12.62 0.54 -6.58
C VAL A 59 11.22 0.86 -6.03
N ALA A 60 10.98 2.09 -5.60
CA ALA A 60 9.70 2.51 -5.04
C ALA A 60 8.55 2.37 -6.06
N SER A 61 8.80 2.67 -7.34
CA SER A 61 7.78 2.55 -8.39
C SER A 61 7.53 1.11 -8.87
N PHE A 62 8.42 0.18 -8.55
CA PHE A 62 8.29 -1.21 -8.96
C PHE A 62 7.41 -2.05 -8.03
N TYR A 63 7.39 -1.75 -6.74
CA TYR A 63 6.67 -2.54 -5.74
C TYR A 63 5.38 -1.84 -5.28
N ASP A 64 4.25 -2.55 -5.35
CA ASP A 64 2.92 -2.05 -4.98
C ASP A 64 2.79 -1.60 -3.52
N MET A 65 3.67 -2.08 -2.64
CA MET A 65 3.65 -1.71 -1.22
C MET A 65 4.13 -0.29 -0.95
N TYR A 66 4.72 0.39 -1.92
CA TYR A 66 5.19 1.77 -1.81
C TYR A 66 4.22 2.71 -2.51
N HIS A 67 3.80 3.75 -1.80
CA HIS A 67 2.84 4.72 -2.27
C HIS A 67 3.55 6.02 -2.64
N LEU A 68 3.56 6.37 -3.93
CA LEU A 68 4.16 7.60 -4.45
C LEU A 68 3.17 8.79 -4.48
N ALA A 69 1.95 8.58 -4.01
CA ALA A 69 0.92 9.59 -3.80
C ALA A 69 0.31 9.42 -2.42
N PRO A 70 -0.28 10.46 -1.85
CA PRO A 70 -0.98 10.36 -0.57
C PRO A 70 -2.02 9.26 -0.56
N VAL A 71 -2.07 8.49 0.52
CA VAL A 71 -3.09 7.47 0.80
C VAL A 71 -3.91 7.88 2.01
N GLY A 72 -5.13 7.37 2.09
CA GLY A 72 -6.01 7.60 3.23
C GLY A 72 -5.51 6.90 4.50
N GLU A 73 -6.15 7.22 5.62
CA GLU A 73 -5.91 6.58 6.91
C GLU A 73 -6.15 5.07 6.83
N HIS A 74 -7.15 4.65 6.05
CA HIS A 74 -7.44 3.27 5.72
C HIS A 74 -7.15 2.98 4.26
N LEU A 75 -6.48 1.87 4.00
CA LEU A 75 -6.17 1.40 2.65
C LEU A 75 -6.95 0.09 2.37
N VAL A 76 -7.86 0.15 1.41
CA VAL A 76 -8.64 -0.99 0.94
C VAL A 76 -8.10 -1.44 -0.42
N GLU A 77 -7.58 -2.65 -0.48
CA GLU A 77 -6.94 -3.22 -1.66
C GLU A 77 -7.66 -4.50 -2.08
N ILE A 78 -8.17 -4.53 -3.31
CA ILE A 78 -8.95 -5.66 -3.82
C ILE A 78 -8.14 -6.39 -4.89
N CYS A 79 -7.86 -7.66 -4.65
CA CYS A 79 -7.16 -8.51 -5.62
C CYS A 79 -8.06 -8.79 -6.83
N THR A 80 -7.57 -8.47 -8.02
CA THR A 80 -8.29 -8.69 -9.29
C THR A 80 -7.61 -9.71 -10.20
N ASN A 81 -6.61 -10.45 -9.70
CA ASN A 81 -5.93 -11.48 -10.47
C ASN A 81 -6.82 -12.71 -10.74
N VAL A 82 -6.37 -13.60 -11.58
CA VAL A 82 -7.15 -14.65 -12.22
C VAL A 82 -8.06 -15.44 -11.26
N SER A 83 -7.54 -15.93 -10.13
CA SER A 83 -8.37 -16.68 -9.17
C SER A 83 -9.48 -15.84 -8.57
N CYS A 84 -9.17 -14.60 -8.17
CA CYS A 84 -10.16 -13.67 -7.62
C CYS A 84 -11.17 -13.24 -8.69
N ALA A 85 -10.71 -12.95 -9.91
CA ALA A 85 -11.57 -12.59 -11.03
C ALA A 85 -12.60 -13.69 -11.34
N LEU A 86 -12.18 -14.95 -11.36
CA LEU A 86 -13.04 -16.11 -11.65
C LEU A 86 -14.15 -16.32 -10.61
N VAL A 87 -13.94 -15.88 -9.37
CA VAL A 87 -14.89 -16.08 -8.27
C VAL A 87 -15.60 -14.79 -7.83
N GLY A 88 -15.54 -13.73 -8.66
CA GLY A 88 -16.37 -12.56 -8.48
C GLY A 88 -15.68 -11.33 -7.88
N ALA A 89 -14.36 -11.17 -8.03
CA ALA A 89 -13.68 -9.98 -7.54
C ALA A 89 -14.24 -8.67 -8.11
N GLN A 90 -14.70 -8.67 -9.37
CA GLN A 90 -15.30 -7.47 -9.97
C GLN A 90 -16.54 -7.01 -9.22
N GLN A 91 -17.39 -7.93 -8.79
CA GLN A 91 -18.58 -7.62 -7.99
C GLN A 91 -18.21 -7.07 -6.61
N VAL A 92 -17.10 -7.53 -6.03
CA VAL A 92 -16.56 -6.99 -4.77
C VAL A 92 -16.08 -5.56 -4.97
N VAL A 93 -15.35 -5.28 -6.06
CA VAL A 93 -14.90 -3.91 -6.42
C VAL A 93 -16.13 -2.98 -6.52
N GLU A 94 -17.14 -3.36 -7.32
CA GLU A 94 -18.37 -2.58 -7.51
C GLU A 94 -19.13 -2.36 -6.18
N ALA A 95 -19.11 -3.33 -5.27
CA ALA A 95 -19.71 -3.18 -3.96
C ALA A 95 -18.97 -2.13 -3.11
N PHE A 96 -17.64 -2.16 -3.06
CA PHE A 96 -16.86 -1.15 -2.37
C PHE A 96 -16.99 0.24 -3.00
N GLU A 97 -16.98 0.34 -4.34
CA GLU A 97 -17.20 1.62 -5.03
C GLU A 97 -18.54 2.24 -4.66
N ARG A 98 -19.58 1.44 -4.58
CA ARG A 98 -20.92 1.90 -4.21
C ARG A 98 -21.02 2.30 -2.74
N GLU A 99 -20.50 1.49 -1.81
CA GLU A 99 -20.57 1.76 -0.38
C GLU A 99 -19.72 2.96 0.06
N LEU A 100 -18.54 3.14 -0.56
CA LEU A 100 -17.63 4.24 -0.25
C LEU A 100 -17.90 5.50 -1.08
N GLY A 101 -18.64 5.40 -2.17
CA GLY A 101 -18.83 6.50 -3.12
C GLY A 101 -17.54 6.89 -3.86
N LEU A 102 -16.58 5.97 -3.95
CA LEU A 102 -15.27 6.13 -4.59
C LEU A 102 -15.15 5.23 -5.81
N ARG A 103 -14.26 5.59 -6.73
CA ARG A 103 -13.76 4.67 -7.75
C ARG A 103 -12.46 4.01 -7.28
N ALA A 104 -12.20 2.79 -7.75
CA ALA A 104 -10.91 2.16 -7.53
C ALA A 104 -9.78 3.03 -8.08
N GLY A 105 -8.80 3.35 -7.25
CA GLY A 105 -7.71 4.30 -7.50
C GLY A 105 -7.91 5.67 -6.83
N GLU A 106 -9.03 5.91 -6.18
CA GLU A 106 -9.33 7.18 -5.53
C GLU A 106 -9.16 7.13 -4.00
N THR A 107 -8.89 8.30 -3.44
CA THR A 107 -8.92 8.56 -2.00
C THR A 107 -10.10 9.47 -1.69
N SER A 108 -10.81 9.21 -0.59
CA SER A 108 -11.91 10.06 -0.14
C SER A 108 -11.46 11.50 0.13
N GLU A 109 -12.35 12.48 -0.09
CA GLU A 109 -12.01 13.91 0.07
C GLU A 109 -11.55 14.26 1.50
N ASP A 110 -12.05 13.53 2.50
CA ASP A 110 -11.65 13.69 3.90
C ASP A 110 -10.33 12.99 4.25
N GLY A 111 -9.71 12.30 3.28
CA GLY A 111 -8.46 11.58 3.46
C GLY A 111 -8.55 10.31 4.31
N LYS A 112 -9.75 9.80 4.58
CA LYS A 112 -9.92 8.64 5.44
C LYS A 112 -9.68 7.30 4.74
N VAL A 113 -10.14 7.14 3.50
CA VAL A 113 -10.04 5.86 2.78
C VAL A 113 -9.44 6.04 1.40
N THR A 114 -8.52 5.15 1.06
CA THR A 114 -8.09 4.89 -0.32
C THR A 114 -8.61 3.54 -0.75
N LEU A 115 -9.37 3.50 -1.86
CA LEU A 115 -9.81 2.28 -2.51
C LEU A 115 -8.93 2.00 -3.73
N ARG A 116 -8.35 0.82 -3.85
CA ARG A 116 -7.61 0.43 -5.05
C ARG A 116 -7.73 -1.06 -5.38
N THR A 117 -7.46 -1.41 -6.62
CA THR A 117 -7.22 -2.79 -7.02
C THR A 117 -5.73 -3.11 -7.00
N ILE A 118 -5.39 -4.35 -6.72
CA ILE A 118 -4.03 -4.87 -6.80
C ILE A 118 -3.97 -6.12 -7.66
N GLU A 119 -2.82 -6.34 -8.31
CA GLU A 119 -2.64 -7.47 -9.22
C GLU A 119 -2.68 -8.81 -8.48
N CYS A 120 -2.07 -8.93 -7.30
CA CYS A 120 -2.09 -10.17 -6.54
C CYS A 120 -1.84 -9.96 -5.06
N ALA A 121 -2.79 -10.39 -4.22
CA ALA A 121 -2.63 -10.43 -2.76
C ALA A 121 -1.99 -11.72 -2.23
N GLY A 122 -1.81 -12.75 -3.06
CA GLY A 122 -1.20 -14.03 -2.66
C GLY A 122 -2.14 -15.01 -1.94
N GLY A 123 -3.43 -14.70 -1.75
CA GLY A 123 -4.43 -15.52 -1.05
C GLY A 123 -5.31 -16.37 -1.98
N CYS A 124 -4.79 -16.92 -3.08
CA CYS A 124 -5.58 -17.56 -4.15
C CYS A 124 -6.49 -18.71 -3.68
N GLY A 125 -6.13 -19.40 -2.60
CA GLY A 125 -6.94 -20.50 -2.03
C GLY A 125 -8.21 -20.02 -1.31
N TYR A 126 -8.31 -18.72 -1.03
CA TYR A 126 -9.40 -18.07 -0.30
C TYR A 126 -10.00 -16.90 -1.05
N ALA A 127 -9.97 -16.97 -2.38
CA ALA A 127 -10.50 -15.90 -3.24
C ALA A 127 -12.04 -15.76 -3.10
N PRO A 128 -12.61 -14.56 -3.28
CA PRO A 128 -11.95 -13.27 -3.52
C PRO A 128 -11.22 -12.72 -2.28
N VAL A 129 -10.08 -12.07 -2.50
CA VAL A 129 -9.24 -11.54 -1.42
C VAL A 129 -9.30 -10.01 -1.42
N VAL A 130 -9.62 -9.45 -0.27
CA VAL A 130 -9.49 -8.03 0.05
C VAL A 130 -8.46 -7.89 1.16
N VAL A 131 -7.63 -6.86 1.08
CA VAL A 131 -6.68 -6.49 2.13
C VAL A 131 -7.10 -5.11 2.66
N VAL A 132 -7.30 -5.02 3.95
CA VAL A 132 -7.63 -3.77 4.64
C VAL A 132 -6.57 -3.50 5.68
N ASP A 133 -5.86 -2.38 5.55
CA ASP A 133 -4.78 -1.99 6.46
C ASP A 133 -3.78 -3.12 6.71
N HIS A 134 -3.33 -3.77 5.63
CA HIS A 134 -2.41 -4.92 5.64
C HIS A 134 -2.97 -6.19 6.30
N ARG A 135 -4.28 -6.28 6.52
CA ARG A 135 -4.96 -7.48 7.04
C ARG A 135 -5.85 -8.09 5.98
N TYR A 136 -5.71 -9.37 5.80
CA TYR A 136 -6.54 -10.14 4.87
C TYR A 136 -7.97 -10.25 5.35
N ARG A 137 -8.90 -10.05 4.43
CA ARG A 137 -10.33 -10.34 4.53
C ARG A 137 -10.64 -11.36 3.44
N GLU A 138 -10.84 -12.62 3.81
CA GLU A 138 -10.91 -13.71 2.84
C GLU A 138 -11.77 -14.89 3.34
N PRO A 139 -12.66 -15.44 2.51
CA PRO A 139 -13.11 -14.86 1.26
C PRO A 139 -13.99 -13.64 1.52
N THR A 140 -13.88 -12.59 0.73
CA THR A 140 -14.78 -11.45 0.80
C THR A 140 -15.82 -11.52 -0.33
N ARG A 141 -17.09 -11.45 0.01
CA ARG A 141 -18.20 -11.40 -0.94
C ARG A 141 -18.83 -10.02 -0.97
N PRO A 142 -19.60 -9.67 -2.01
CA PRO A 142 -20.28 -8.37 -2.08
C PRO A 142 -21.15 -8.05 -0.85
N GLU A 143 -21.79 -9.06 -0.26
CA GLU A 143 -22.62 -8.92 0.93
C GLU A 143 -21.84 -8.62 2.23
N ASP A 144 -20.55 -8.90 2.26
CA ASP A 144 -19.67 -8.63 3.42
C ASP A 144 -19.17 -7.16 3.44
N VAL A 145 -19.21 -6.49 2.27
CA VAL A 145 -18.63 -5.16 2.08
C VAL A 145 -19.23 -4.09 3.00
N PRO A 146 -20.58 -3.99 3.19
CA PRO A 146 -21.13 -2.99 4.10
C PRO A 146 -20.58 -3.12 5.53
N GLY A 147 -20.44 -4.34 6.04
CA GLY A 147 -19.86 -4.58 7.36
C GLY A 147 -18.39 -4.17 7.47
N ILE A 148 -17.60 -4.43 6.41
CA ILE A 148 -16.20 -4.01 6.37
C ILE A 148 -16.09 -2.47 6.36
N VAL A 149 -16.93 -1.80 5.57
CA VAL A 149 -16.95 -0.33 5.50
C VAL A 149 -17.38 0.29 6.84
N GLU A 150 -18.36 -0.31 7.52
CA GLU A 150 -18.80 0.13 8.84
C GLU A 150 -17.65 0.05 9.89
N GLU A 151 -16.83 -1.02 9.84
CA GLU A 151 -15.65 -1.16 10.72
C GLU A 151 -14.62 -0.04 10.56
N LEU A 152 -14.53 0.57 9.36
CA LEU A 152 -13.60 1.67 9.08
C LEU A 152 -14.07 3.02 9.66
N ASN A 153 -15.29 3.11 10.21
CA ASN A 153 -15.89 4.35 10.72
C ASN A 153 -15.81 5.53 9.72
N VAL A 154 -15.95 5.23 8.45
CA VAL A 154 -15.99 6.21 7.36
C VAL A 154 -17.43 6.50 7.02
N GLY A 155 -17.98 7.57 7.56
CA GLY A 155 -19.36 8.02 7.35
C GLY A 155 -19.49 9.49 7.66
#